data_4b54bc7656ead340dbeb2aa9f93ee208
#
_entry.id   4b54bc7656ead340dbeb2aa9f93ee208
#
_cell.length_a   1.000
_cell.length_b   1.000
_cell.length_c   1.000
_cell.angle_alpha   90.00
_cell.angle_beta   90.00
_cell.angle_gamma   90.00
#
_symmetry.space_group_name_H-M   'P 1'
#
loop_
_entity.id
_entity.type
_entity.pdbx_description
1 polymer ?
#
loop_
_entity_poly.entity_id
_entity_poly.type
_entity_poly.pdbx_seq_one_letter_code
_entity_poly.pdbx_strand_id
1 'polypeptide(L)'
;DFNKKLVWRTNEGFNVKPMYRAEDTENLKTTDSRPGEYPYIRGTKSDNNWLIRQEIIVDDVTVANKKANDILTKGVNSLGFHVEEAHITPENMAALLKDIDVENIEINFHTCIKNAAKLIETTGAYYKSIHVDTTKAKGSFNYDPFKRMLKRGRDFANYATQAASLIKSASELLPKFR
;
A
#
# COMPACT_ATOMS: atom_id res chain seq x y z
N ASP A 1 20.86 -20.83 35.88
CA ASP A 1 21.75 -20.05 35.00
C ASP A 1 20.91 -19.13 34.10
N PHE A 2 21.09 -17.81 34.27
CA PHE A 2 20.40 -16.75 33.54
C PHE A 2 20.54 -16.91 32.01
N ASN A 3 21.78 -17.07 31.53
CA ASN A 3 22.06 -17.17 30.10
C ASN A 3 21.43 -18.39 29.43
N LYS A 4 21.28 -19.49 30.18
CA LYS A 4 20.68 -20.71 29.65
C LYS A 4 19.16 -20.64 29.58
N LYS A 5 18.52 -19.93 30.53
CA LYS A 5 17.05 -19.92 30.67
C LYS A 5 16.37 -18.73 30.00
N LEU A 6 17.04 -17.57 29.96
CA LEU A 6 16.42 -16.29 29.61
C LEU A 6 17.01 -15.63 28.36
N VAL A 7 18.23 -16.01 27.93
CA VAL A 7 18.83 -15.44 26.72
C VAL A 7 18.45 -16.30 25.52
N TRP A 8 17.76 -15.67 24.57
CA TRP A 8 17.38 -16.31 23.31
C TRP A 8 18.58 -16.33 22.37
N ARG A 9 18.99 -17.50 21.93
CA ARG A 9 20.00 -17.72 20.91
C ARG A 9 19.31 -17.79 19.56
N THR A 10 19.53 -16.80 18.70
CA THR A 10 18.91 -16.74 17.38
C THR A 10 19.63 -17.67 16.39
N ASN A 11 18.92 -18.06 15.33
CA ASN A 11 19.51 -18.83 14.24
C ASN A 11 20.52 -18.02 13.40
N GLU A 12 20.44 -16.69 13.49
CA GLU A 12 21.33 -15.72 12.82
C GLU A 12 22.69 -15.57 13.53
N GLY A 13 22.87 -16.23 14.67
CA GLY A 13 24.17 -16.29 15.38
C GLY A 13 24.38 -15.18 16.43
N PHE A 14 23.38 -14.42 16.79
CA PHE A 14 23.45 -13.48 17.90
C PHE A 14 22.47 -13.83 19.03
N ASN A 15 22.71 -13.28 20.23
CA ASN A 15 21.92 -13.51 21.40
C ASN A 15 21.04 -12.31 21.74
N VAL A 16 19.77 -12.57 22.08
CA VAL A 16 18.84 -11.54 22.53
C VAL A 16 18.62 -11.70 24.02
N LYS A 17 18.93 -10.64 24.76
CA LYS A 17 18.68 -10.57 26.20
C LYS A 17 17.20 -10.33 26.49
N PRO A 18 16.65 -10.82 27.61
CA PRO A 18 15.26 -10.56 28.01
C PRO A 18 15.02 -9.09 28.37
N MET A 19 16.08 -8.33 28.67
CA MET A 19 16.05 -6.91 28.98
C MET A 19 17.39 -6.26 28.64
N TYR A 20 17.34 -5.06 28.12
CA TYR A 20 18.51 -4.21 27.84
C TYR A 20 18.52 -2.99 28.77
N ARG A 21 19.73 -2.56 29.18
CA ARG A 21 19.97 -1.42 30.06
C ARG A 21 20.83 -0.38 29.35
N ALA A 22 21.06 0.78 29.99
CA ALA A 22 21.90 1.85 29.46
C ALA A 22 23.30 1.37 29.08
N GLU A 23 23.91 0.51 29.90
CA GLU A 23 25.24 -0.10 29.64
C GLU A 23 25.30 -0.92 28.33
N ASP A 24 24.19 -1.48 27.89
CA ASP A 24 24.11 -2.23 26.62
C ASP A 24 24.11 -1.33 25.38
N THR A 25 23.79 -0.06 25.55
CA THR A 25 23.70 0.94 24.47
C THR A 25 24.82 1.98 24.52
N GLU A 26 25.63 1.99 25.57
CA GLU A 26 26.66 3.00 25.83
C GLU A 26 27.69 3.14 24.68
N ASN A 27 28.03 2.04 24.02
CA ASN A 27 28.98 2.00 22.91
C ASN A 27 28.32 2.13 21.52
N LEU A 28 27.01 2.34 21.44
CA LEU A 28 26.31 2.47 20.17
C LEU A 28 26.41 3.92 19.66
N LYS A 29 27.09 4.11 18.53
CA LYS A 29 27.22 5.42 17.85
C LYS A 29 25.90 5.98 17.29
N THR A 30 24.81 5.25 17.46
CA THR A 30 23.51 5.52 16.84
C THR A 30 22.45 6.01 17.80
N THR A 31 22.75 6.04 19.11
CA THR A 31 21.79 6.45 20.16
C THR A 31 21.34 7.89 20.03
N ASP A 32 22.21 8.78 19.53
CA ASP A 32 21.96 10.22 19.40
C ASP A 32 21.35 10.60 18.05
N SER A 33 21.15 9.61 17.14
CA SER A 33 20.55 9.85 15.83
C SER A 33 19.10 10.28 15.96
N ARG A 34 18.69 11.31 15.22
CA ARG A 34 17.30 11.75 15.17
C ARG A 34 16.55 11.12 14.01
N PRO A 35 15.22 10.94 14.11
CA PRO A 35 14.41 10.54 12.98
C PRO A 35 14.56 11.53 11.82
N GLY A 36 14.66 11.03 10.59
CA GLY A 36 14.79 11.85 9.39
C GLY A 36 16.21 12.37 9.09
N GLU A 37 17.21 12.12 9.97
CA GLU A 37 18.60 12.50 9.74
C GLU A 37 19.43 11.34 9.17
N TYR A 38 20.33 11.67 8.22
CA TYR A 38 21.28 10.68 7.67
C TYR A 38 22.16 10.11 8.80
N PRO A 39 22.45 8.82 8.85
CA PRO A 39 22.16 7.74 7.88
C PRO A 39 20.79 7.04 8.07
N TYR A 40 19.78 7.72 8.58
CA TYR A 40 18.38 7.26 8.68
C TYR A 40 18.16 6.03 9.57
N ILE A 41 18.95 5.87 10.61
CA ILE A 41 18.89 4.72 11.54
C ILE A 41 17.54 4.65 12.26
N ARG A 42 16.92 5.82 12.50
CA ARG A 42 15.61 5.93 13.17
C ARG A 42 14.47 6.25 12.19
N GLY A 43 14.67 5.95 10.91
CA GLY A 43 13.69 6.18 9.86
C GLY A 43 13.92 7.45 9.05
N THR A 44 13.29 7.50 7.89
CA THR A 44 13.46 8.59 6.91
C THR A 44 12.58 9.80 7.16
N LYS A 45 11.64 9.74 8.12
CA LYS A 45 10.73 10.83 8.47
C LYS A 45 11.08 11.42 9.83
N SER A 46 11.03 12.74 9.93
CA SER A 46 11.21 13.47 11.18
C SER A 46 9.95 13.53 12.05
N ASP A 47 8.81 13.16 11.51
CA ASP A 47 7.50 13.19 12.15
C ASP A 47 6.77 11.85 12.08
N ASN A 48 5.63 11.76 12.77
CA ASN A 48 4.75 10.60 12.82
C ASN A 48 3.58 10.70 11.81
N ASN A 49 3.73 11.49 10.77
CA ASN A 49 2.69 11.67 9.74
C ASN A 49 2.71 10.49 8.75
N TRP A 50 2.13 9.37 9.14
CA TRP A 50 1.90 8.19 8.30
C TRP A 50 0.43 8.04 7.93
N LEU A 51 0.18 7.30 6.87
CA LEU A 51 -1.18 6.93 6.47
C LEU A 51 -1.64 5.70 7.25
N ILE A 52 -2.88 5.75 7.73
CA ILE A 52 -3.56 4.62 8.36
C ILE A 52 -4.44 3.98 7.30
N ARG A 53 -4.02 2.79 6.83
CA ARG A 53 -4.72 2.08 5.77
C ARG A 53 -5.59 0.96 6.33
N GLN A 54 -6.78 0.81 5.75
CA GLN A 54 -7.62 -0.36 5.93
C GLN A 54 -8.02 -0.97 4.59
N GLU A 55 -7.88 -2.30 4.51
CA GLU A 55 -8.31 -3.10 3.35
C GLU A 55 -9.79 -3.47 3.46
N ILE A 56 -10.48 -3.42 2.32
CA ILE A 56 -11.90 -3.77 2.17
C ILE A 56 -12.03 -4.74 0.99
N ILE A 57 -12.59 -5.92 1.24
CA ILE A 57 -12.97 -6.86 0.18
C ILE A 57 -14.30 -6.38 -0.40
N VAL A 58 -14.37 -6.23 -1.72
CA VAL A 58 -15.55 -5.73 -2.42
C VAL A 58 -16.37 -6.93 -2.93
N ASP A 59 -17.11 -7.56 -2.02
CA ASP A 59 -18.10 -8.58 -2.37
C ASP A 59 -19.42 -7.94 -2.82
N ASP A 60 -19.81 -6.84 -2.18
CA ASP A 60 -20.90 -5.96 -2.54
C ASP A 60 -20.38 -4.51 -2.51
N VAL A 61 -20.60 -3.79 -3.62
CA VAL A 61 -20.08 -2.44 -3.82
C VAL A 61 -20.67 -1.44 -2.85
N THR A 62 -21.98 -1.55 -2.56
CA THR A 62 -22.69 -0.62 -1.67
C THR A 62 -22.26 -0.83 -0.22
N VAL A 63 -22.12 -2.09 0.19
CA VAL A 63 -21.63 -2.44 1.54
C VAL A 63 -20.18 -1.98 1.72
N ALA A 64 -19.32 -2.19 0.70
CA ALA A 64 -17.93 -1.75 0.72
C ALA A 64 -17.82 -0.21 0.82
N ASN A 65 -18.60 0.54 0.06
CA ASN A 65 -18.65 2.00 0.15
C ASN A 65 -19.10 2.48 1.53
N LYS A 66 -20.18 1.91 2.09
CA LYS A 66 -20.66 2.24 3.42
C LYS A 66 -19.59 2.00 4.49
N LYS A 67 -18.88 0.86 4.41
CA LYS A 67 -17.76 0.56 5.30
C LYS A 67 -16.62 1.56 5.13
N ALA A 68 -16.25 1.92 3.88
CA ALA A 68 -15.21 2.89 3.60
C ALA A 68 -15.52 4.25 4.25
N ASN A 69 -16.73 4.78 4.02
CA ASN A 69 -17.16 6.04 4.62
C ASN A 69 -17.19 5.99 6.17
N ASP A 70 -17.63 4.88 6.76
CA ASP A 70 -17.63 4.69 8.22
C ASP A 70 -16.21 4.73 8.81
N ILE A 71 -15.25 4.02 8.24
CA ILE A 71 -13.88 3.97 8.77
C ILE A 71 -13.11 5.27 8.56
N LEU A 72 -13.42 6.04 7.51
CA LEU A 72 -12.85 7.38 7.31
C LEU A 72 -13.20 8.32 8.46
N THR A 73 -14.42 8.21 9.03
CA THR A 73 -14.81 9.01 10.22
C THR A 73 -14.06 8.58 11.48
N LYS A 74 -13.39 7.44 11.47
CA LYS A 74 -12.64 6.85 12.60
C LYS A 74 -11.13 7.03 12.50
N GLY A 75 -10.67 7.89 11.58
CA GLY A 75 -9.26 8.26 11.45
C GLY A 75 -8.46 7.48 10.41
N VAL A 76 -9.09 6.58 9.64
CA VAL A 76 -8.47 5.99 8.45
C VAL A 76 -8.33 7.08 7.39
N ASN A 77 -7.19 7.16 6.70
CA ASN A 77 -6.91 8.13 5.64
C ASN A 77 -6.28 7.49 4.39
N SER A 78 -6.24 6.16 4.34
CA SER A 78 -5.85 5.37 3.18
C SER A 78 -6.77 4.15 3.08
N LEU A 79 -7.40 3.95 1.93
CA LEU A 79 -8.29 2.83 1.67
C LEU A 79 -7.63 1.85 0.70
N GLY A 80 -7.76 0.55 0.97
CA GLY A 80 -7.41 -0.53 0.05
C GLY A 80 -8.67 -1.28 -0.38
N PHE A 81 -8.92 -1.42 -1.66
CA PHE A 81 -10.05 -2.17 -2.19
C PHE A 81 -9.58 -3.40 -2.95
N HIS A 82 -10.03 -4.57 -2.53
CA HIS A 82 -9.89 -5.80 -3.29
C HIS A 82 -11.08 -5.94 -4.24
N VAL A 83 -10.85 -5.73 -5.54
CA VAL A 83 -11.92 -5.66 -6.55
C VAL A 83 -11.80 -6.82 -7.52
N GLU A 84 -12.85 -7.63 -7.64
CA GLU A 84 -12.94 -8.68 -8.63
C GLU A 84 -13.41 -8.12 -10.00
N GLU A 85 -13.17 -8.90 -11.06
CA GLU A 85 -13.46 -8.49 -12.44
C GLU A 85 -14.91 -8.03 -12.66
N ALA A 86 -15.86 -8.72 -12.02
CA ALA A 86 -17.29 -8.42 -12.12
C ALA A 86 -17.65 -7.01 -11.62
N HIS A 87 -16.87 -6.49 -10.69
CA HIS A 87 -17.08 -5.15 -10.08
C HIS A 87 -16.33 -4.03 -10.78
N ILE A 88 -15.49 -4.33 -11.79
CA ILE A 88 -14.75 -3.31 -12.55
C ILE A 88 -15.62 -2.76 -13.68
N THR A 89 -16.56 -1.90 -13.33
CA THR A 89 -17.42 -1.15 -14.26
C THR A 89 -17.50 0.31 -13.85
N PRO A 90 -17.83 1.23 -14.77
CA PRO A 90 -17.98 2.66 -14.44
C PRO A 90 -19.01 2.90 -13.33
N GLU A 91 -20.14 2.19 -13.37
CA GLU A 91 -21.23 2.32 -12.40
C GLU A 91 -20.80 1.86 -11.01
N ASN A 92 -20.11 0.72 -10.95
CA ASN A 92 -19.59 0.18 -9.69
C ASN A 92 -18.46 1.04 -9.13
N MET A 93 -17.61 1.61 -9.97
CA MET A 93 -16.56 2.52 -9.53
C MET A 93 -17.19 3.80 -8.92
N ALA A 94 -18.19 4.36 -9.57
CA ALA A 94 -18.93 5.51 -9.06
C ALA A 94 -19.64 5.19 -7.72
N ALA A 95 -20.24 4.01 -7.59
CA ALA A 95 -20.89 3.58 -6.35
C ALA A 95 -19.87 3.31 -5.23
N LEU A 96 -18.72 2.68 -5.55
CA LEU A 96 -17.67 2.33 -4.58
C LEU A 96 -17.03 3.58 -3.97
N LEU A 97 -16.77 4.59 -4.78
CA LEU A 97 -16.07 5.82 -4.36
C LEU A 97 -17.04 6.98 -4.06
N LYS A 98 -18.34 6.71 -4.02
CA LYS A 98 -19.34 7.72 -3.66
C LYS A 98 -19.05 8.34 -2.29
N ASP A 99 -19.12 9.67 -2.22
CA ASP A 99 -18.93 10.47 -1.00
C ASP A 99 -17.51 10.34 -0.37
N ILE A 100 -16.52 9.83 -1.13
CA ILE A 100 -15.12 9.76 -0.71
C ILE A 100 -14.34 10.88 -1.40
N ASP A 101 -13.62 11.68 -0.60
CA ASP A 101 -12.71 12.72 -1.10
C ASP A 101 -11.41 12.09 -1.63
N VAL A 102 -11.43 11.70 -2.90
CA VAL A 102 -10.31 11.00 -3.57
C VAL A 102 -9.10 11.89 -3.84
N GLU A 103 -9.18 13.22 -3.63
CA GLU A 103 -8.01 14.10 -3.69
C GLU A 103 -7.21 14.09 -2.37
N ASN A 104 -7.87 13.86 -1.25
CA ASN A 104 -7.24 13.88 0.08
C ASN A 104 -7.09 12.48 0.70
N ILE A 105 -7.90 11.52 0.32
CA ILE A 105 -7.81 10.12 0.78
C ILE A 105 -6.99 9.31 -0.23
N GLU A 106 -5.99 8.58 0.24
CA GLU A 106 -5.22 7.66 -0.60
C GLU A 106 -6.04 6.42 -0.94
N ILE A 107 -6.18 6.12 -2.23
CA ILE A 107 -6.98 4.97 -2.71
C ILE A 107 -6.07 3.93 -3.36
N ASN A 108 -6.10 2.72 -2.83
CA ASN A 108 -5.28 1.61 -3.31
C ASN A 108 -6.16 0.47 -3.80
N PHE A 109 -5.82 -0.10 -4.94
CA PHE A 109 -6.59 -1.18 -5.53
C PHE A 109 -5.79 -2.47 -5.67
N HIS A 110 -6.42 -3.57 -5.30
CA HIS A 110 -5.95 -4.93 -5.51
C HIS A 110 -6.91 -5.66 -6.44
N THR A 111 -6.39 -6.27 -7.49
CA THR A 111 -7.16 -7.11 -8.41
C THR A 111 -6.30 -8.22 -9.00
N CYS A 112 -6.91 -9.13 -9.75
CA CYS A 112 -6.14 -10.09 -10.54
C CYS A 112 -5.33 -9.34 -11.60
N ILE A 113 -4.08 -9.75 -11.81
CA ILE A 113 -3.13 -9.15 -12.77
C ILE A 113 -3.73 -8.93 -14.17
N LYS A 114 -4.60 -9.82 -14.63
CA LYS A 114 -5.28 -9.71 -15.92
C LYS A 114 -6.26 -8.54 -16.01
N ASN A 115 -6.73 -8.03 -14.88
CA ASN A 115 -7.74 -6.98 -14.78
C ASN A 115 -7.14 -5.59 -14.52
N ALA A 116 -5.82 -5.52 -14.32
CA ALA A 116 -5.16 -4.27 -13.93
C ALA A 116 -5.38 -3.14 -14.94
N ALA A 117 -5.26 -3.42 -16.24
CA ALA A 117 -5.50 -2.43 -17.28
C ALA A 117 -6.93 -1.86 -17.22
N LYS A 118 -7.93 -2.75 -17.19
CA LYS A 118 -9.33 -2.36 -17.08
C LYS A 118 -9.61 -1.52 -15.83
N LEU A 119 -8.99 -1.88 -14.70
CA LEU A 119 -9.16 -1.15 -13.44
C LEU A 119 -8.55 0.27 -13.51
N ILE A 120 -7.35 0.41 -14.07
CA ILE A 120 -6.68 1.70 -14.28
C ILE A 120 -7.54 2.61 -15.17
N GLU A 121 -7.98 2.10 -16.32
CA GLU A 121 -8.84 2.83 -17.27
C GLU A 121 -10.17 3.24 -16.65
N THR A 122 -10.84 2.33 -15.94
CA THR A 122 -12.12 2.61 -15.27
C THR A 122 -11.97 3.66 -14.18
N THR A 123 -10.90 3.58 -13.39
CA THR A 123 -10.61 4.57 -12.33
C THR A 123 -10.31 5.93 -12.93
N GLY A 124 -9.45 5.98 -13.96
CA GLY A 124 -9.12 7.23 -14.65
C GLY A 124 -10.34 7.89 -15.31
N ALA A 125 -11.20 7.10 -15.96
CA ALA A 125 -12.44 7.59 -16.54
C ALA A 125 -13.40 8.14 -15.48
N TYR A 126 -13.53 7.46 -14.34
CA TYR A 126 -14.34 7.94 -13.22
C TYR A 126 -13.82 9.26 -12.67
N TYR A 127 -12.51 9.38 -12.38
CA TYR A 127 -11.93 10.61 -11.85
C TYR A 127 -12.12 11.79 -12.82
N LYS A 128 -11.96 11.53 -14.13
CA LYS A 128 -12.24 12.53 -15.16
C LYS A 128 -13.71 12.97 -15.16
N SER A 129 -14.64 12.04 -15.00
CA SER A 129 -16.09 12.32 -15.02
C SER A 129 -16.54 13.20 -13.85
N ILE A 130 -15.88 13.11 -12.70
CA ILE A 130 -16.17 13.92 -11.50
C ILE A 130 -15.21 15.10 -11.33
N HIS A 131 -14.39 15.41 -12.37
CA HIS A 131 -13.49 16.56 -12.43
C HIS A 131 -12.44 16.59 -11.29
N VAL A 132 -11.94 15.41 -10.86
CA VAL A 132 -10.84 15.30 -9.88
C VAL A 132 -9.56 15.89 -10.45
N ASP A 133 -8.84 16.66 -9.64
CA ASP A 133 -7.46 17.03 -9.91
C ASP A 133 -6.55 15.79 -9.70
N THR A 134 -6.29 15.06 -10.78
CA THR A 134 -5.48 13.83 -10.73
C THR A 134 -4.03 14.06 -10.28
N THR A 135 -3.57 15.31 -10.25
CA THR A 135 -2.26 15.65 -9.70
C THR A 135 -2.22 15.65 -8.18
N LYS A 136 -3.39 15.64 -7.52
CA LYS A 136 -3.55 15.52 -6.06
C LYS A 136 -3.89 14.09 -5.65
N ALA A 137 -4.74 13.42 -6.43
CA ALA A 137 -5.20 12.07 -6.12
C ALA A 137 -4.02 11.09 -6.00
N LYS A 138 -3.92 10.40 -4.85
CA LYS A 138 -2.85 9.47 -4.52
C LYS A 138 -3.40 8.06 -4.38
N GLY A 139 -2.58 7.08 -4.74
CA GLY A 139 -2.97 5.70 -4.60
C GLY A 139 -2.00 4.72 -5.24
N SER A 140 -2.46 3.50 -5.40
CA SER A 140 -1.70 2.44 -6.08
C SER A 140 -2.59 1.42 -6.73
N PHE A 141 -2.04 0.76 -7.76
CA PHE A 141 -2.60 -0.46 -8.35
C PHE A 141 -1.64 -1.61 -8.11
N ASN A 142 -2.10 -2.65 -7.44
CA ASN A 142 -1.26 -3.81 -7.18
C ASN A 142 -1.12 -4.66 -8.44
N TYR A 143 0.08 -4.59 -9.04
CA TYR A 143 0.50 -5.44 -10.15
C TYR A 143 1.77 -6.18 -9.77
N ASP A 144 1.63 -7.45 -9.32
CA ASP A 144 2.76 -8.29 -8.90
C ASP A 144 2.99 -9.46 -9.86
N PRO A 145 3.83 -9.27 -10.88
CA PRO A 145 4.18 -10.34 -11.82
C PRO A 145 5.08 -11.40 -11.19
N PHE A 146 5.93 -11.03 -10.22
CA PHE A 146 6.88 -11.96 -9.58
C PHE A 146 6.16 -13.05 -8.78
N LYS A 147 5.15 -12.68 -8.00
CA LYS A 147 4.30 -13.64 -7.28
C LYS A 147 3.71 -14.69 -8.22
N ARG A 148 3.29 -14.26 -9.42
CA ARG A 148 2.70 -15.17 -10.40
C ARG A 148 3.73 -16.07 -11.07
N MET A 149 4.93 -15.56 -11.34
CA MET A 149 6.07 -16.36 -11.81
C MET A 149 6.42 -17.46 -10.80
N LEU A 150 6.62 -17.10 -9.55
CA LEU A 150 6.97 -18.02 -8.47
C LEU A 150 5.91 -19.12 -8.27
N LYS A 151 4.62 -18.74 -8.32
CA LYS A 151 3.52 -19.69 -8.14
C LYS A 151 3.26 -20.60 -9.35
N ARG A 152 3.55 -20.15 -10.58
CA ARG A 152 3.11 -20.84 -11.79
C ARG A 152 4.22 -21.15 -12.80
N GLY A 153 5.46 -20.80 -12.49
CA GLY A 153 6.62 -21.09 -13.36
C GLY A 153 6.54 -20.41 -14.74
N ARG A 154 5.89 -19.25 -14.87
CA ARG A 154 5.73 -18.57 -16.15
C ARG A 154 6.84 -17.58 -16.42
N ASP A 155 7.17 -17.39 -17.71
CA ASP A 155 8.20 -16.48 -18.17
C ASP A 155 7.90 -15.02 -17.83
N PHE A 156 8.95 -14.31 -17.34
CA PHE A 156 8.88 -12.91 -16.94
C PHE A 156 8.76 -11.93 -18.13
N ALA A 157 9.30 -12.27 -19.30
CA ALA A 157 9.37 -11.35 -20.44
C ALA A 157 8.00 -10.76 -20.84
N ASN A 158 6.97 -11.62 -20.90
CA ASN A 158 5.61 -11.19 -21.21
C ASN A 158 5.02 -10.25 -20.15
N TYR A 159 5.38 -10.44 -18.87
CA TYR A 159 4.89 -9.58 -17.79
C TYR A 159 5.60 -8.24 -17.73
N ALA A 160 6.89 -8.18 -18.12
CA ALA A 160 7.64 -6.93 -18.19
C ALA A 160 7.04 -5.96 -19.22
N THR A 161 6.69 -6.47 -20.41
CA THR A 161 6.03 -5.67 -21.44
C THR A 161 4.67 -5.16 -21.01
N GLN A 162 3.86 -6.02 -20.35
CA GLN A 162 2.57 -5.62 -19.79
C GLN A 162 2.74 -4.56 -18.69
N ALA A 163 3.71 -4.75 -17.79
CA ALA A 163 4.01 -3.79 -16.74
C ALA A 163 4.38 -2.41 -17.31
N ALA A 164 5.22 -2.35 -18.33
CA ALA A 164 5.61 -1.10 -18.97
C ALA A 164 4.39 -0.36 -19.55
N SER A 165 3.49 -1.09 -20.22
CA SER A 165 2.24 -0.53 -20.75
C SER A 165 1.32 -0.01 -19.64
N LEU A 166 1.16 -0.77 -18.56
CA LEU A 166 0.33 -0.37 -17.41
C LEU A 166 0.89 0.86 -16.70
N ILE A 167 2.21 0.92 -16.48
CA ILE A 167 2.88 2.08 -15.88
C ILE A 167 2.65 3.33 -16.75
N LYS A 168 2.78 3.20 -18.07
CA LYS A 168 2.52 4.32 -18.99
C LYS A 168 1.07 4.80 -18.86
N SER A 169 0.08 3.92 -18.99
CA SER A 169 -1.34 4.28 -18.88
C SER A 169 -1.67 4.89 -17.52
N ALA A 170 -1.16 4.30 -16.42
CA ALA A 170 -1.38 4.83 -15.08
C ALA A 170 -0.75 6.22 -14.90
N SER A 171 0.46 6.43 -15.41
CA SER A 171 1.15 7.73 -15.32
C SER A 171 0.44 8.83 -16.09
N GLU A 172 -0.18 8.51 -17.23
CA GLU A 172 -0.95 9.46 -18.03
C GLU A 172 -2.30 9.83 -17.39
N LEU A 173 -3.00 8.86 -16.82
CA LEU A 173 -4.33 9.04 -16.24
C LEU A 173 -4.29 9.52 -14.77
N LEU A 174 -3.35 8.99 -14.01
CA LEU A 174 -3.28 9.12 -12.55
C LEU A 174 -1.82 9.32 -12.11
N PRO A 175 -1.21 10.49 -12.35
CA PRO A 175 0.25 10.71 -12.25
C PRO A 175 0.82 10.54 -10.82
N LYS A 176 -0.01 10.52 -9.79
CA LYS A 176 0.40 10.29 -8.39
C LYS A 176 0.13 8.86 -7.90
N PHE A 177 -0.45 8.01 -8.73
CA PHE A 177 -0.60 6.58 -8.41
C PHE A 177 0.73 5.85 -8.63
N ARG A 178 0.94 4.78 -7.84
CA ARG A 178 2.13 3.93 -7.85
C ARG A 178 1.77 2.50 -8.24
#